data_8f742d500a50c853cb8ebbff0dd8ae60
#
_entry.id   8f742d500a50c853cb8ebbff0dd8ae60
#
_cell.length_a   1.000
_cell.length_b   1.000
_cell.length_c   1.000
_cell.angle_alpha   90.00
_cell.angle_beta   90.00
_cell.angle_gamma   90.00
#
_symmetry.space_group_name_H-M   'P 1'
#
loop_
_entity.id
_entity.type
_entity.pdbx_description
1 polymer ?
#
loop_
_entity_poly.entity_id
_entity_poly.type
_entity_poly.pdbx_seq_one_letter_code
_entity_poly.pdbx_strand_id
1 'polypeptide(L)'
;VKLSILGARVIDPSSGLDQITDIHVEACKIVALGAAPAGFSAVETIDAQGLVAAPGLVDLNVALREPGYSRKGTIASETRAAAAGGVTSLCCPPKTRPVLDTSAVAELILDRAREAGNTKVFPIGALSKSLDGEQLAELVALRDAGCVAFGNGLESFRNTRTLCRALEYAATFDLTVIFNSQDHDLADGGLAHEGATASFLGLPGIPETAETVALARDLLLVEQTGVRAHFSQLTSARGVALIAQAQARGLKVTADVALYQLILTDEALIDFSSLYHVQPPLRTRADRDGLREAVKSGVVSAISSHHQPHERDAKLAPFGATEPGISSVELLLPLAMTLVEDGLLDLPTLLARLSAGPAEALRLPAGKLAVGGAADIVLFDPKASTVAGETWLSKGENCPFIGHSLPSVVRYTLVDGRISHQA
;
A
#
# COMPACT_ATOMS: atom_id res chain seq x y z
N VAL A 1 -17.87 -22.63 -3.96
CA VAL A 1 -16.87 -23.45 -3.24
C VAL A 1 -17.29 -23.49 -1.77
N LYS A 2 -17.26 -24.70 -1.16
CA LYS A 2 -17.37 -24.90 0.31
C LYS A 2 -16.01 -25.31 0.81
N LEU A 3 -15.40 -24.48 1.65
CA LEU A 3 -14.05 -24.67 2.16
C LEU A 3 -14.04 -24.60 3.69
N SER A 4 -13.25 -25.47 4.33
CA SER A 4 -12.93 -25.36 5.75
C SER A 4 -11.44 -25.14 5.95
N ILE A 5 -11.07 -24.19 6.80
CA ILE A 5 -9.71 -23.95 7.30
C ILE A 5 -9.72 -24.37 8.75
N LEU A 6 -8.95 -25.40 9.11
CA LEU A 6 -9.05 -26.04 10.41
C LEU A 6 -7.80 -25.79 11.28
N GLY A 7 -8.02 -25.41 12.52
CA GLY A 7 -6.98 -25.33 13.55
C GLY A 7 -6.00 -24.18 13.43
N ALA A 8 -6.33 -23.12 12.67
CA ALA A 8 -5.50 -21.93 12.55
C ALA A 8 -5.58 -21.07 13.83
N ARG A 9 -4.48 -20.36 14.17
CA ARG A 9 -4.58 -19.19 15.04
C ARG A 9 -5.19 -18.05 14.23
N VAL A 10 -6.46 -17.75 14.47
CA VAL A 10 -7.20 -16.70 13.78
C VAL A 10 -6.98 -15.38 14.52
N ILE A 11 -6.41 -14.41 13.82
CA ILE A 11 -6.19 -13.05 14.32
C ILE A 11 -6.96 -12.08 13.45
N ASP A 12 -7.98 -11.45 14.01
CA ASP A 12 -8.69 -10.33 13.37
C ASP A 12 -8.59 -9.08 14.23
N PRO A 13 -7.70 -8.14 13.87
CA PRO A 13 -7.52 -6.92 14.64
C PRO A 13 -8.78 -6.05 14.73
N SER A 14 -9.67 -6.14 13.74
CA SER A 14 -10.90 -5.33 13.70
C SER A 14 -11.90 -5.70 14.80
N SER A 15 -11.93 -6.98 15.20
CA SER A 15 -12.80 -7.49 16.26
C SER A 15 -12.07 -7.81 17.57
N GLY A 16 -10.72 -7.76 17.56
CA GLY A 16 -9.89 -8.19 18.69
C GLY A 16 -9.81 -9.70 18.84
N LEU A 17 -10.22 -10.48 17.83
CA LEU A 17 -10.12 -11.94 17.84
C LEU A 17 -8.66 -12.37 17.75
N ASP A 18 -8.21 -13.23 18.67
CA ASP A 18 -6.91 -13.91 18.64
C ASP A 18 -7.04 -15.25 19.36
N GLN A 19 -7.39 -16.29 18.62
CA GLN A 19 -7.56 -17.64 19.17
C GLN A 19 -7.41 -18.72 18.11
N ILE A 20 -7.12 -19.95 18.53
CA ILE A 20 -7.15 -21.11 17.65
C ILE A 20 -8.61 -21.49 17.41
N THR A 21 -9.02 -21.45 16.13
CA THR A 21 -10.38 -21.77 15.73
C THR A 21 -10.45 -22.13 14.26
N ASP A 22 -11.61 -22.61 13.79
CA ASP A 22 -11.85 -22.95 12.39
C ASP A 22 -12.54 -21.80 11.64
N ILE A 23 -12.36 -21.77 10.33
CA ILE A 23 -13.07 -20.84 9.44
C ILE A 23 -13.80 -21.65 8.37
N HIS A 24 -15.09 -21.40 8.19
CA HIS A 24 -15.91 -22.06 7.19
C HIS A 24 -16.40 -21.05 6.16
N VAL A 25 -16.20 -21.40 4.90
CA VAL A 25 -16.48 -20.54 3.73
C VAL A 25 -17.46 -21.21 2.80
N GLU A 26 -18.49 -20.48 2.38
CA GLU A 26 -19.45 -20.89 1.36
C GLU A 26 -19.90 -19.68 0.54
N ALA A 27 -20.02 -19.87 -0.76
CA ALA A 27 -20.50 -18.84 -1.69
C ALA A 27 -19.75 -17.49 -1.53
N CYS A 28 -18.42 -17.53 -1.53
CA CYS A 28 -17.52 -16.38 -1.40
C CYS A 28 -17.51 -15.68 -0.02
N LYS A 29 -18.24 -16.22 0.97
CA LYS A 29 -18.41 -15.59 2.28
C LYS A 29 -17.94 -16.50 3.41
N ILE A 30 -17.48 -15.88 4.50
CA ILE A 30 -17.28 -16.57 5.76
C ILE A 30 -18.68 -16.88 6.33
N VAL A 31 -19.01 -18.17 6.54
CA VAL A 31 -20.30 -18.60 7.09
C VAL A 31 -20.23 -18.94 8.55
N ALA A 32 -19.04 -19.25 9.09
CA ALA A 32 -18.82 -19.43 10.51
C ALA A 32 -17.34 -19.26 10.87
N LEU A 33 -17.12 -18.80 12.11
CA LEU A 33 -15.85 -18.84 12.84
C LEU A 33 -16.07 -19.77 14.04
N GLY A 34 -15.38 -20.91 14.08
CA GLY A 34 -15.59 -21.98 15.06
C GLY A 34 -16.33 -23.18 14.47
N ALA A 35 -17.37 -23.66 15.14
CA ALA A 35 -18.10 -24.83 14.68
C ALA A 35 -18.78 -24.63 13.33
N ALA A 36 -18.69 -25.62 12.45
CA ALA A 36 -19.36 -25.60 11.15
C ALA A 36 -20.88 -25.48 11.31
N PRO A 37 -21.56 -24.72 10.42
CA PRO A 37 -23.02 -24.61 10.45
C PRO A 37 -23.69 -25.99 10.23
N ALA A 38 -24.87 -26.17 10.77
CA ALA A 38 -25.64 -27.39 10.58
C ALA A 38 -25.84 -27.68 9.07
N GLY A 39 -25.52 -28.91 8.64
CA GLY A 39 -25.61 -29.31 7.24
C GLY A 39 -24.47 -28.80 6.35
N PHE A 40 -23.49 -28.11 6.89
CA PHE A 40 -22.30 -27.73 6.14
C PHE A 40 -21.40 -28.96 5.90
N SER A 41 -21.00 -29.16 4.65
CA SER A 41 -20.00 -30.17 4.28
C SER A 41 -19.00 -29.52 3.34
N ALA A 42 -17.75 -29.42 3.82
CA ALA A 42 -16.68 -28.86 3.00
C ALA A 42 -16.37 -29.77 1.81
N VAL A 43 -16.15 -29.18 0.66
CA VAL A 43 -15.63 -29.85 -0.55
C VAL A 43 -14.10 -29.87 -0.49
N GLU A 44 -13.52 -28.84 0.11
CA GLU A 44 -12.09 -28.70 0.28
C GLU A 44 -11.77 -28.36 1.75
N THR A 45 -10.68 -28.90 2.25
CA THR A 45 -10.24 -28.66 3.65
C THR A 45 -8.76 -28.32 3.65
N ILE A 46 -8.40 -27.22 4.32
CA ILE A 46 -7.03 -26.82 4.58
C ILE A 46 -6.72 -27.13 6.06
N ASP A 47 -5.75 -28.00 6.30
CA ASP A 47 -5.16 -28.15 7.63
C ASP A 47 -4.24 -26.97 7.90
N ALA A 48 -4.64 -26.10 8.81
CA ALA A 48 -3.95 -24.87 9.16
C ALA A 48 -3.34 -24.89 10.55
N GLN A 49 -3.08 -26.10 11.12
CA GLN A 49 -2.40 -26.21 12.40
C GLN A 49 -1.00 -25.57 12.33
N GLY A 50 -0.72 -24.69 13.30
CA GLY A 50 0.55 -23.95 13.34
C GLY A 50 0.60 -22.73 12.44
N LEU A 51 -0.39 -22.53 11.56
CA LEU A 51 -0.50 -21.34 10.75
C LEU A 51 -1.31 -20.24 11.45
N VAL A 52 -1.06 -19.01 11.03
CA VAL A 52 -1.88 -17.85 11.36
C VAL A 52 -2.84 -17.58 10.20
N ALA A 53 -4.12 -17.43 10.49
CA ALA A 53 -5.13 -16.92 9.59
C ALA A 53 -5.48 -15.47 9.96
N ALA A 54 -5.39 -14.57 9.01
CA ALA A 54 -5.69 -13.16 9.20
C ALA A 54 -6.57 -12.65 8.06
N PRO A 55 -7.20 -11.46 8.20
CA PRO A 55 -7.79 -10.78 7.06
C PRO A 55 -6.76 -10.65 5.93
N GLY A 56 -7.18 -10.89 4.71
CA GLY A 56 -6.31 -10.65 3.56
C GLY A 56 -5.73 -9.22 3.61
N LEU A 57 -4.46 -9.08 3.28
CA LEU A 57 -3.77 -7.81 3.37
C LEU A 57 -4.35 -6.81 2.37
N VAL A 58 -4.30 -5.54 2.74
CA VAL A 58 -4.79 -4.40 1.94
C VAL A 58 -3.60 -3.48 1.69
N ASP A 59 -3.23 -3.31 0.42
CA ASP A 59 -2.11 -2.46 0.02
C ASP A 59 -2.61 -1.21 -0.73
N LEU A 60 -2.36 -0.04 -0.19
CA LEU A 60 -2.88 1.23 -0.71
C LEU A 60 -2.11 1.79 -1.90
N ASN A 61 -0.97 1.22 -2.27
CA ASN A 61 -0.15 1.77 -3.35
C ASN A 61 0.64 0.70 -4.10
N VAL A 62 0.03 0.17 -5.17
CA VAL A 62 0.62 -0.84 -6.05
C VAL A 62 0.51 -0.37 -7.49
N ALA A 63 1.63 -0.01 -8.10
CA ALA A 63 1.67 0.36 -9.51
C ALA A 63 1.54 -0.90 -10.38
N LEU A 64 0.38 -1.09 -11.00
CA LEU A 64 0.09 -2.23 -11.88
C LEU A 64 0.68 -2.05 -13.28
N ARG A 65 1.14 -0.83 -13.61
CA ARG A 65 1.81 -0.47 -14.87
C ARG A 65 0.95 -0.63 -16.13
N GLU A 66 -0.26 -1.05 -16.03
CA GLU A 66 -1.20 -1.19 -17.13
C GLU A 66 -2.46 -0.34 -16.86
N PRO A 67 -2.95 0.38 -17.89
CA PRO A 67 -2.45 0.48 -19.26
C PRO A 67 -1.19 1.33 -19.39
N GLY A 68 -0.43 1.08 -20.46
CA GLY A 68 0.61 1.99 -20.98
C GLY A 68 2.05 1.62 -20.66
N TYR A 69 2.32 0.83 -19.61
CA TYR A 69 3.68 0.47 -19.19
C TYR A 69 3.84 -1.04 -18.99
N SER A 70 3.19 -1.84 -19.83
CA SER A 70 3.13 -3.31 -19.71
C SER A 70 4.48 -4.03 -19.77
N ARG A 71 5.53 -3.36 -20.25
CA ARG A 71 6.90 -3.84 -20.15
C ARG A 71 7.37 -3.96 -18.71
N LYS A 72 6.97 -3.02 -17.85
CA LYS A 72 7.35 -2.95 -16.42
C LYS A 72 6.48 -3.84 -15.54
N GLY A 73 5.24 -4.05 -15.90
CA GLY A 73 4.27 -4.86 -15.19
C GLY A 73 2.95 -4.92 -15.92
N THR A 74 2.14 -5.93 -15.63
CA THR A 74 0.76 -6.04 -16.08
C THR A 74 -0.18 -6.22 -14.91
N ILE A 75 -1.45 -5.94 -15.08
CA ILE A 75 -2.45 -6.19 -14.03
C ILE A 75 -2.40 -7.66 -13.62
N ALA A 76 -2.28 -8.59 -14.59
CA ALA A 76 -2.21 -10.02 -14.30
C ALA A 76 -0.94 -10.41 -13.52
N SER A 77 0.25 -9.90 -13.89
CA SER A 77 1.49 -10.26 -13.21
C SER A 77 1.58 -9.66 -11.80
N GLU A 78 1.22 -8.39 -11.65
CA GLU A 78 1.39 -7.70 -10.36
C GLU A 78 0.29 -8.07 -9.34
N THR A 79 -0.92 -8.37 -9.80
CA THR A 79 -1.96 -8.91 -8.90
C THR A 79 -1.64 -10.36 -8.45
N ARG A 80 -0.97 -11.15 -9.29
CA ARG A 80 -0.46 -12.47 -8.89
C ARG A 80 0.66 -12.35 -7.86
N ALA A 81 1.60 -11.44 -8.08
CA ALA A 81 2.66 -11.14 -7.11
C ALA A 81 2.08 -10.63 -5.79
N ALA A 82 1.06 -9.78 -5.84
CA ALA A 82 0.35 -9.30 -4.67
C ALA A 82 -0.30 -10.45 -3.87
N ALA A 83 -0.95 -11.37 -4.55
CA ALA A 83 -1.53 -12.56 -3.90
C ALA A 83 -0.45 -13.40 -3.20
N ALA A 84 0.74 -13.57 -3.80
CA ALA A 84 1.86 -14.27 -3.17
C ALA A 84 2.38 -13.55 -1.91
N GLY A 85 2.25 -12.23 -1.86
CA GLY A 85 2.54 -11.40 -0.67
C GLY A 85 1.45 -11.39 0.40
N GLY A 86 0.34 -12.13 0.21
CA GLY A 86 -0.79 -12.17 1.13
C GLY A 86 -1.85 -11.09 0.88
N VAL A 87 -1.72 -10.32 -0.18
CA VAL A 87 -2.61 -9.19 -0.51
C VAL A 87 -3.86 -9.68 -1.23
N THR A 88 -5.03 -9.38 -0.70
CA THR A 88 -6.33 -9.70 -1.29
C THR A 88 -7.00 -8.48 -1.92
N SER A 89 -6.60 -7.29 -1.48
CA SER A 89 -7.14 -6.02 -1.96
C SER A 89 -6.00 -5.01 -2.13
N LEU A 90 -5.96 -4.35 -3.27
CA LEU A 90 -4.96 -3.33 -3.53
C LEU A 90 -5.55 -2.10 -4.22
N CYS A 91 -4.92 -0.94 -4.00
CA CYS A 91 -5.20 0.27 -4.73
C CYS A 91 -4.10 0.54 -5.76
N CYS A 92 -4.49 0.92 -6.97
CA CYS A 92 -3.55 1.32 -8.00
C CYS A 92 -3.60 2.83 -8.25
N PRO A 93 -2.43 3.51 -8.31
CA PRO A 93 -2.36 4.94 -8.53
C PRO A 93 -2.76 5.34 -9.96
N PRO A 94 -3.14 6.62 -10.20
CA PRO A 94 -3.65 7.08 -11.49
C PRO A 94 -2.61 7.26 -12.58
N LYS A 95 -1.32 7.12 -12.28
CA LYS A 95 -0.20 7.35 -13.22
C LYS A 95 -0.05 6.20 -14.21
N THR A 96 -1.05 6.06 -15.06
CA THR A 96 -1.11 5.12 -16.19
C THR A 96 -1.04 5.89 -17.52
N ARG A 97 -1.07 5.21 -18.64
CA ARG A 97 -1.07 5.84 -19.96
C ARG A 97 -2.09 5.15 -20.88
N PRO A 98 -3.22 5.80 -21.16
CA PRO A 98 -3.61 7.15 -20.68
C PRO A 98 -3.77 7.18 -19.15
N VAL A 99 -3.66 8.38 -18.58
CA VAL A 99 -3.89 8.63 -17.14
C VAL A 99 -5.30 8.20 -16.75
N LEU A 100 -5.44 7.70 -15.52
CA LEU A 100 -6.75 7.33 -14.96
C LEU A 100 -7.53 8.59 -14.53
N ASP A 101 -7.97 9.36 -15.51
CA ASP A 101 -8.76 10.58 -15.37
C ASP A 101 -10.12 10.54 -16.08
N THR A 102 -10.47 9.40 -16.67
CA THR A 102 -11.76 9.14 -17.32
C THR A 102 -12.35 7.80 -16.89
N SER A 103 -13.68 7.68 -16.96
CA SER A 103 -14.41 6.45 -16.64
C SER A 103 -13.95 5.27 -17.50
N ALA A 104 -13.64 5.50 -18.77
CA ALA A 104 -13.22 4.43 -19.68
C ALA A 104 -11.89 3.78 -19.24
N VAL A 105 -10.94 4.54 -18.69
CA VAL A 105 -9.70 3.98 -18.17
C VAL A 105 -9.94 3.22 -16.87
N ALA A 106 -10.83 3.72 -16.00
CA ALA A 106 -11.22 3.01 -14.78
C ALA A 106 -11.87 1.65 -15.10
N GLU A 107 -12.82 1.63 -16.02
CA GLU A 107 -13.50 0.42 -16.48
C GLU A 107 -12.52 -0.59 -17.09
N LEU A 108 -11.59 -0.12 -17.93
CA LEU A 108 -10.55 -0.98 -18.52
C LEU A 108 -9.70 -1.68 -17.45
N ILE A 109 -9.25 -0.93 -16.43
CA ILE A 109 -8.45 -1.49 -15.32
C ILE A 109 -9.26 -2.53 -14.55
N LEU A 110 -10.51 -2.24 -14.24
CA LEU A 110 -11.39 -3.14 -13.49
C LEU A 110 -11.73 -4.40 -14.28
N ASP A 111 -11.95 -4.29 -15.59
CA ASP A 111 -12.20 -5.42 -16.46
C ASP A 111 -10.99 -6.36 -16.50
N ARG A 112 -9.80 -5.83 -16.73
CA ARG A 112 -8.57 -6.63 -16.72
C ARG A 112 -8.25 -7.24 -15.36
N ALA A 113 -8.56 -6.54 -14.27
CA ALA A 113 -8.40 -7.09 -12.93
C ALA A 113 -9.35 -8.27 -12.68
N ARG A 114 -10.61 -8.19 -13.16
CA ARG A 114 -11.56 -9.28 -13.09
C ARG A 114 -11.14 -10.49 -13.96
N GLU A 115 -10.64 -10.23 -15.15
CA GLU A 115 -10.10 -11.27 -16.03
C GLU A 115 -8.91 -12.00 -15.40
N ALA A 116 -8.00 -11.25 -14.76
CA ALA A 116 -6.84 -11.81 -14.07
C ALA A 116 -7.23 -12.66 -12.85
N GLY A 117 -8.26 -12.25 -12.11
CA GLY A 117 -8.87 -13.02 -11.02
C GLY A 117 -7.97 -13.32 -9.82
N ASN A 118 -6.87 -12.56 -9.61
CA ASN A 118 -5.92 -12.84 -8.54
C ASN A 118 -6.25 -12.07 -7.26
N THR A 119 -6.34 -10.75 -7.34
CA THR A 119 -6.49 -9.81 -6.21
C THR A 119 -7.53 -8.76 -6.58
N LYS A 120 -8.31 -8.27 -5.63
CA LYS A 120 -9.26 -7.18 -5.84
C LYS A 120 -8.50 -5.88 -6.07
N VAL A 121 -8.86 -5.16 -7.13
CA VAL A 121 -8.23 -3.90 -7.52
C VAL A 121 -9.21 -2.75 -7.30
N PHE A 122 -8.77 -1.73 -6.57
CA PHE A 122 -9.50 -0.52 -6.28
C PHE A 122 -8.75 0.68 -6.90
N PRO A 123 -9.19 1.20 -8.05
CA PRO A 123 -8.50 2.27 -8.72
C PRO A 123 -8.56 3.59 -7.93
N ILE A 124 -7.45 4.32 -7.94
CA ILE A 124 -7.39 5.72 -7.50
C ILE A 124 -7.49 6.61 -8.73
N GLY A 125 -8.53 7.41 -8.80
CA GLY A 125 -8.71 8.36 -9.89
C GLY A 125 -7.80 9.58 -9.77
N ALA A 126 -7.43 10.18 -10.91
CA ALA A 126 -6.71 11.44 -10.93
C ALA A 126 -7.58 12.57 -10.35
N LEU A 127 -6.98 13.44 -9.55
CA LEU A 127 -7.65 14.64 -9.04
C LEU A 127 -7.73 15.73 -10.12
N SER A 128 -6.73 15.80 -11.00
CA SER A 128 -6.71 16.68 -12.16
C SER A 128 -6.51 15.90 -13.46
N LYS A 129 -7.01 16.46 -14.57
CA LYS A 129 -6.82 15.87 -15.91
C LYS A 129 -5.34 15.77 -16.24
N SER A 130 -4.93 14.66 -16.81
CA SER A 130 -3.53 14.37 -17.17
C SER A 130 -2.54 14.54 -16.01
N LEU A 131 -2.99 14.62 -14.76
CA LEU A 131 -2.20 14.92 -13.56
C LEU A 131 -1.50 16.28 -13.61
N ASP A 132 -2.01 17.24 -14.38
CA ASP A 132 -1.36 18.53 -14.62
C ASP A 132 -1.54 19.54 -13.47
N GLY A 133 -2.50 19.30 -12.56
CA GLY A 133 -2.83 20.22 -11.46
C GLY A 133 -3.52 21.51 -11.87
N GLU A 134 -3.95 21.64 -13.12
CA GLU A 134 -4.58 22.86 -13.67
C GLU A 134 -6.08 22.71 -13.82
N GLN A 135 -6.53 21.60 -14.38
CA GLN A 135 -7.94 21.33 -14.64
C GLN A 135 -8.42 20.11 -13.86
N LEU A 136 -9.49 20.24 -13.10
CA LEU A 136 -10.08 19.15 -12.32
C LEU A 136 -10.58 18.02 -13.22
N ALA A 137 -10.40 16.78 -12.77
CA ALA A 137 -11.05 15.62 -13.37
C ALA A 137 -12.52 15.53 -12.96
N GLU A 138 -13.27 14.66 -13.63
CA GLU A 138 -14.69 14.40 -13.37
C GLU A 138 -14.83 13.40 -12.20
N LEU A 139 -14.60 13.85 -10.95
CA LEU A 139 -14.46 12.98 -9.78
C LEU A 139 -15.69 12.12 -9.54
N VAL A 140 -16.91 12.65 -9.74
CA VAL A 140 -18.14 11.87 -9.56
C VAL A 140 -18.26 10.77 -10.60
N ALA A 141 -17.95 11.05 -11.87
CA ALA A 141 -17.96 10.05 -12.92
C ALA A 141 -16.92 8.94 -12.66
N LEU A 142 -15.74 9.31 -12.19
CA LEU A 142 -14.69 8.34 -11.80
C LEU A 142 -15.12 7.49 -10.60
N ARG A 143 -15.74 8.06 -9.57
CA ARG A 143 -16.34 7.32 -8.47
C ARG A 143 -17.36 6.31 -8.97
N ASP A 144 -18.27 6.74 -9.82
CA ASP A 144 -19.35 5.91 -10.35
C ASP A 144 -18.80 4.77 -11.26
N ALA A 145 -17.63 4.99 -11.86
CA ALA A 145 -16.88 3.97 -12.60
C ALA A 145 -16.07 3.01 -11.70
N GLY A 146 -16.01 3.26 -10.37
CA GLY A 146 -15.39 2.37 -9.40
C GLY A 146 -14.12 2.89 -8.72
N CYS A 147 -13.71 4.14 -8.97
CA CYS A 147 -12.60 4.75 -8.21
C CYS A 147 -13.01 4.99 -6.76
N VAL A 148 -12.14 4.64 -5.82
CA VAL A 148 -12.42 4.68 -4.37
C VAL A 148 -11.87 5.92 -3.68
N ALA A 149 -10.88 6.57 -4.27
CA ALA A 149 -10.25 7.81 -3.80
C ALA A 149 -9.61 8.54 -4.98
N PHE A 150 -9.08 9.75 -4.74
CA PHE A 150 -8.59 10.63 -5.79
C PHE A 150 -7.28 11.29 -5.37
N GLY A 151 -6.30 11.32 -6.26
CA GLY A 151 -5.01 11.93 -5.99
C GLY A 151 -4.18 12.11 -7.26
N ASN A 152 -3.12 12.90 -7.17
CA ASN A 152 -2.20 13.12 -8.28
C ASN A 152 -0.84 12.43 -8.12
N GLY A 153 -0.66 11.60 -7.09
CA GLY A 153 0.65 11.06 -6.74
C GLY A 153 1.64 12.20 -6.43
N LEU A 154 2.88 12.05 -6.85
CA LEU A 154 3.92 13.09 -6.66
C LEU A 154 3.81 14.25 -7.67
N GLU A 155 2.88 14.20 -8.62
CA GLU A 155 2.56 15.31 -9.53
C GLU A 155 1.77 16.37 -8.76
N SER A 156 2.49 17.24 -8.08
CA SER A 156 1.89 18.19 -7.14
C SER A 156 1.18 19.36 -7.81
N PHE A 157 0.13 19.85 -7.15
CA PHE A 157 -0.53 21.10 -7.55
C PHE A 157 0.38 22.29 -7.24
N ARG A 158 0.80 23.03 -8.26
CA ARG A 158 1.50 24.31 -8.10
C ARG A 158 0.50 25.44 -7.74
N ASN A 159 -0.70 25.38 -8.29
CA ASN A 159 -1.73 26.36 -8.03
C ASN A 159 -2.59 25.94 -6.83
N THR A 160 -2.33 26.56 -5.68
CA THR A 160 -3.07 26.29 -4.43
C THR A 160 -4.57 26.57 -4.54
N ARG A 161 -4.99 27.56 -5.36
CA ARG A 161 -6.43 27.84 -5.57
C ARG A 161 -7.09 26.66 -6.29
N THR A 162 -6.47 26.11 -7.31
CA THR A 162 -7.00 24.93 -8.04
C THR A 162 -7.08 23.72 -7.09
N LEU A 163 -6.05 23.48 -6.28
CA LEU A 163 -6.10 22.45 -5.25
C LEU A 163 -7.27 22.68 -4.28
N CYS A 164 -7.44 23.89 -3.75
CA CYS A 164 -8.56 24.21 -2.84
C CYS A 164 -9.92 23.90 -3.48
N ARG A 165 -10.13 24.25 -4.76
CA ARG A 165 -11.36 23.93 -5.49
C ARG A 165 -11.58 22.43 -5.67
N ALA A 166 -10.51 21.68 -5.90
CA ALA A 166 -10.57 20.22 -5.97
C ALA A 166 -11.03 19.61 -4.62
N LEU A 167 -10.51 20.13 -3.50
CA LEU A 167 -10.88 19.67 -2.17
C LEU A 167 -12.34 20.05 -1.81
N GLU A 168 -12.79 21.23 -2.16
CA GLU A 168 -14.19 21.66 -2.00
C GLU A 168 -15.13 20.74 -2.78
N TYR A 169 -14.77 20.40 -4.03
CA TYR A 169 -15.54 19.46 -4.85
C TYR A 169 -15.57 18.07 -4.21
N ALA A 170 -14.43 17.55 -3.81
CA ALA A 170 -14.35 16.25 -3.16
C ALA A 170 -15.14 16.22 -1.83
N ALA A 171 -15.07 17.27 -1.02
CA ALA A 171 -15.82 17.38 0.23
C ALA A 171 -17.34 17.40 -0.01
N THR A 172 -17.80 18.06 -1.06
CA THR A 172 -19.23 18.16 -1.43
C THR A 172 -19.83 16.77 -1.69
N PHE A 173 -19.08 15.86 -2.25
CA PHE A 173 -19.52 14.49 -2.58
C PHE A 173 -19.00 13.42 -1.64
N ASP A 174 -18.47 13.79 -0.46
CA ASP A 174 -17.88 12.90 0.55
C ASP A 174 -16.83 11.94 -0.04
N LEU A 175 -15.99 12.44 -0.93
CA LEU A 175 -14.90 11.72 -1.56
C LEU A 175 -13.63 11.81 -0.69
N THR A 176 -12.80 10.79 -0.75
CA THR A 176 -11.48 10.78 -0.08
C THR A 176 -10.41 11.26 -1.05
N VAL A 177 -9.59 12.21 -0.60
CA VAL A 177 -8.43 12.71 -1.36
C VAL A 177 -7.16 12.12 -0.78
N ILE A 178 -6.28 11.63 -1.66
CA ILE A 178 -4.96 11.13 -1.30
C ILE A 178 -3.91 12.19 -1.66
N PHE A 179 -3.14 12.57 -0.66
CA PHE A 179 -2.00 13.48 -0.82
C PHE A 179 -0.70 12.70 -0.78
N ASN A 180 0.19 12.97 -1.74
CA ASN A 180 1.60 12.67 -1.67
C ASN A 180 2.32 14.02 -1.51
N SER A 181 2.41 14.49 -0.29
CA SER A 181 2.85 15.87 0.00
C SER A 181 4.33 16.05 -0.34
N GLN A 182 4.58 16.76 -1.44
CA GLN A 182 5.91 17.15 -1.89
C GLN A 182 5.82 18.49 -2.60
N ASP A 183 6.57 19.47 -2.11
CA ASP A 183 6.71 20.76 -2.79
C ASP A 183 7.58 20.55 -4.03
N HIS A 184 7.03 20.90 -5.19
CA HIS A 184 7.68 20.68 -6.48
C HIS A 184 9.02 21.41 -6.58
N ASP A 185 9.04 22.69 -6.22
CA ASP A 185 10.22 23.53 -6.46
C ASP A 185 11.34 23.20 -5.46
N LEU A 186 11.01 22.81 -4.23
CA LEU A 186 12.01 22.33 -3.25
C LEU A 186 12.57 20.94 -3.61
N ALA A 187 11.81 20.10 -4.30
CA ALA A 187 12.24 18.76 -4.69
C ALA A 187 12.88 18.71 -6.09
N ASP A 188 12.79 19.78 -6.87
CA ASP A 188 13.18 19.79 -8.29
C ASP A 188 14.66 19.42 -8.46
N GLY A 189 14.88 18.45 -9.36
CA GLY A 189 16.23 17.95 -9.67
C GLY A 189 16.88 17.13 -8.55
N GLY A 190 16.24 16.96 -7.38
CA GLY A 190 16.75 16.17 -6.26
C GLY A 190 16.65 14.67 -6.51
N LEU A 191 17.60 13.91 -5.94
CA LEU A 191 17.70 12.45 -6.14
C LEU A 191 17.72 11.68 -4.81
N ALA A 192 18.15 12.33 -3.72
CA ALA A 192 18.32 11.70 -2.42
C ALA A 192 17.97 12.71 -1.32
N HIS A 193 17.82 12.25 -0.09
CA HIS A 193 17.65 13.15 1.06
C HIS A 193 18.80 14.15 1.15
N GLU A 194 18.46 15.44 1.27
CA GLU A 194 19.45 16.49 1.48
C GLU A 194 20.10 16.33 2.86
N GLY A 195 21.33 15.86 2.88
CA GLY A 195 22.04 15.56 4.11
C GLY A 195 23.48 15.09 3.85
N ALA A 196 24.09 14.52 4.89
CA ALA A 196 25.50 14.11 4.85
C ALA A 196 25.78 13.07 3.76
N THR A 197 24.91 12.07 3.61
CA THR A 197 25.06 11.00 2.60
C THR A 197 25.02 11.56 1.18
N ALA A 198 24.01 12.35 0.84
CA ALA A 198 23.90 12.96 -0.49
C ALA A 198 25.09 13.90 -0.78
N SER A 199 25.52 14.69 0.20
CA SER A 199 26.69 15.56 0.05
C SER A 199 27.98 14.77 -0.19
N PHE A 200 28.19 13.68 0.54
CA PHE A 200 29.35 12.80 0.37
C PHE A 200 29.35 12.15 -1.04
N LEU A 201 28.19 11.76 -1.54
CA LEU A 201 28.04 11.12 -2.84
C LEU A 201 27.98 12.12 -4.01
N GLY A 202 27.88 13.43 -3.73
CA GLY A 202 27.70 14.45 -4.76
C GLY A 202 26.33 14.39 -5.45
N LEU A 203 25.31 13.85 -4.77
CA LEU A 203 23.94 13.77 -5.28
C LEU A 203 23.16 15.04 -4.92
N PRO A 204 22.36 15.60 -5.83
CA PRO A 204 21.47 16.71 -5.49
C PRO A 204 20.42 16.26 -4.48
N GLY A 205 20.21 17.10 -3.46
CA GLY A 205 19.35 16.77 -2.32
C GLY A 205 17.88 17.14 -2.52
N ILE A 206 17.01 16.38 -1.86
CA ILE A 206 15.61 16.72 -1.61
C ILE A 206 15.49 17.02 -0.12
N PRO A 207 15.29 18.28 0.28
CA PRO A 207 15.21 18.63 1.69
C PRO A 207 13.96 18.03 2.34
N GLU A 208 14.00 17.80 3.64
CA GLU A 208 12.83 17.36 4.41
C GLU A 208 11.68 18.36 4.29
N THR A 209 11.99 19.64 4.13
CA THR A 209 11.00 20.71 3.93
C THR A 209 10.21 20.56 2.63
N ALA A 210 10.71 19.82 1.64
CA ALA A 210 9.90 19.50 0.46
C ALA A 210 8.62 18.74 0.83
N GLU A 211 8.69 17.87 1.86
CA GLU A 211 7.52 17.18 2.41
C GLU A 211 6.74 18.09 3.35
N THR A 212 7.39 18.67 4.34
CA THR A 212 6.68 19.33 5.44
C THR A 212 6.04 20.66 5.07
N VAL A 213 6.59 21.42 4.12
CA VAL A 213 5.95 22.64 3.58
C VAL A 213 4.67 22.27 2.83
N ALA A 214 4.73 21.29 1.93
CA ALA A 214 3.54 20.82 1.21
C ALA A 214 2.50 20.25 2.18
N LEU A 215 2.92 19.42 3.13
CA LEU A 215 2.05 18.83 4.13
C LEU A 215 1.33 19.89 4.98
N ALA A 216 2.03 20.91 5.45
CA ALA A 216 1.44 22.00 6.22
C ALA A 216 0.42 22.78 5.40
N ARG A 217 0.72 23.08 4.13
CA ARG A 217 -0.24 23.70 3.20
C ARG A 217 -1.48 22.82 3.03
N ASP A 218 -1.29 21.56 2.75
CA ASP A 218 -2.37 20.62 2.46
C ASP A 218 -3.28 20.43 3.69
N LEU A 219 -2.71 20.34 4.89
CA LEU A 219 -3.47 20.25 6.15
C LEU A 219 -4.33 21.51 6.41
N LEU A 220 -3.83 22.70 6.10
CA LEU A 220 -4.61 23.93 6.22
C LEU A 220 -5.82 23.93 5.28
N LEU A 221 -5.66 23.42 4.06
CA LEU A 221 -6.75 23.31 3.10
C LEU A 221 -7.75 22.21 3.49
N VAL A 222 -7.27 21.10 4.06
CA VAL A 222 -8.14 20.05 4.62
C VAL A 222 -8.98 20.60 5.77
N GLU A 223 -8.39 21.37 6.67
CA GLU A 223 -9.11 22.03 7.77
C GLU A 223 -10.17 22.99 7.25
N GLN A 224 -9.84 23.80 6.24
CA GLN A 224 -10.78 24.76 5.63
C GLN A 224 -11.95 24.08 4.93
N THR A 225 -11.71 23.00 4.19
CA THR A 225 -12.73 22.36 3.33
C THR A 225 -13.50 21.24 4.02
N GLY A 226 -12.94 20.70 5.11
CA GLY A 226 -13.52 19.54 5.80
C GLY A 226 -13.43 18.24 5.01
N VAL A 227 -12.65 18.18 3.93
CA VAL A 227 -12.47 16.99 3.10
C VAL A 227 -11.84 15.87 3.91
N ARG A 228 -12.21 14.62 3.60
CA ARG A 228 -11.51 13.44 4.10
C ARG A 228 -10.21 13.28 3.32
N ALA A 229 -9.10 13.19 4.03
CA ALA A 229 -7.77 13.13 3.43
C ALA A 229 -6.95 11.95 3.95
N HIS A 230 -6.21 11.33 3.05
CA HIS A 230 -5.20 10.34 3.35
C HIS A 230 -3.83 10.82 2.86
N PHE A 231 -2.87 10.92 3.77
CA PHE A 231 -1.51 11.36 3.45
C PHE A 231 -0.63 10.15 3.25
N SER A 232 -0.31 9.88 1.99
CA SER A 232 0.40 8.67 1.57
C SER A 232 1.91 8.91 1.53
N GLN A 233 2.67 7.88 1.91
CA GLN A 233 4.13 7.81 1.76
C GLN A 233 4.88 8.89 2.53
N LEU A 234 4.51 9.13 3.78
CA LEU A 234 5.29 10.01 4.65
C LEU A 234 6.68 9.45 4.91
N THR A 235 7.66 10.33 4.94
CA THR A 235 9.07 9.94 5.06
C THR A 235 9.80 10.56 6.24
N SER A 236 9.23 11.57 6.89
CA SER A 236 9.91 12.33 7.93
C SER A 236 9.24 12.26 9.30
N ALA A 237 10.04 12.28 10.35
CA ALA A 237 9.57 12.37 11.74
C ALA A 237 8.71 13.63 11.96
N ARG A 238 9.10 14.74 11.34
CA ARG A 238 8.37 16.00 11.42
C ARG A 238 7.05 15.94 10.68
N GLY A 239 6.99 15.24 9.53
CA GLY A 239 5.75 15.03 8.78
C GLY A 239 4.72 14.25 9.59
N VAL A 240 5.10 13.15 10.23
CA VAL A 240 4.16 12.38 11.08
C VAL A 240 3.73 13.15 12.33
N ALA A 241 4.59 14.03 12.87
CA ALA A 241 4.20 14.91 13.96
C ALA A 241 3.12 15.93 13.56
N LEU A 242 3.18 16.46 12.33
CA LEU A 242 2.12 17.33 11.78
C LEU A 242 0.80 16.58 11.62
N ILE A 243 0.82 15.33 11.18
CA ILE A 243 -0.37 14.47 11.10
C ILE A 243 -0.96 14.24 12.50
N ALA A 244 -0.12 13.90 13.48
CA ALA A 244 -0.57 13.69 14.87
C ALA A 244 -1.28 14.93 15.43
N GLN A 245 -0.73 16.11 15.19
CA GLN A 245 -1.34 17.39 15.59
C GLN A 245 -2.69 17.64 14.89
N ALA A 246 -2.79 17.33 13.60
CA ALA A 246 -4.03 17.46 12.85
C ALA A 246 -5.12 16.51 13.38
N GLN A 247 -4.76 15.25 13.66
CA GLN A 247 -5.66 14.26 14.26
C GLN A 247 -6.13 14.70 15.65
N ALA A 248 -5.23 15.24 16.49
CA ALA A 248 -5.57 15.75 17.81
C ALA A 248 -6.55 16.92 17.76
N ARG A 249 -6.57 17.69 16.67
CA ARG A 249 -7.56 18.76 16.42
C ARG A 249 -8.86 18.24 15.81
N GLY A 250 -8.99 16.93 15.57
CA GLY A 250 -10.19 16.31 15.04
C GLY A 250 -10.34 16.37 13.52
N LEU A 251 -9.28 16.67 12.77
CA LEU A 251 -9.31 16.60 11.31
C LEU A 251 -9.49 15.14 10.86
N LYS A 252 -10.24 14.94 9.78
CA LYS A 252 -10.47 13.61 9.18
C LYS A 252 -9.27 13.20 8.31
N VAL A 253 -8.14 12.96 8.95
CA VAL A 253 -6.88 12.63 8.29
C VAL A 253 -6.35 11.28 8.75
N THR A 254 -5.85 10.50 7.79
CA THR A 254 -5.12 9.25 7.98
C THR A 254 -3.80 9.32 7.22
N ALA A 255 -2.88 8.41 7.51
CA ALA A 255 -1.59 8.38 6.82
C ALA A 255 -1.07 6.96 6.63
N ASP A 256 -0.25 6.77 5.60
CA ASP A 256 0.56 5.58 5.40
C ASP A 256 2.05 5.90 5.26
N VAL A 257 2.84 4.86 5.41
CA VAL A 257 4.26 4.85 5.10
C VAL A 257 4.58 3.64 4.22
N ALA A 258 5.57 3.78 3.35
CA ALA A 258 6.09 2.64 2.61
C ALA A 258 6.88 1.72 3.55
N LEU A 259 6.67 0.41 3.44
CA LEU A 259 7.32 -0.58 4.32
C LEU A 259 8.84 -0.42 4.33
N TYR A 260 9.46 -0.21 3.17
CA TYR A 260 10.91 -0.06 3.09
C TYR A 260 11.44 1.20 3.80
N GLN A 261 10.61 2.23 3.98
CA GLN A 261 10.97 3.42 4.77
C GLN A 261 11.08 3.13 6.28
N LEU A 262 10.47 2.07 6.76
CA LEU A 262 10.59 1.59 8.14
C LEU A 262 11.85 0.74 8.38
N ILE A 263 12.54 0.35 7.31
CA ILE A 263 13.68 -0.57 7.35
C ILE A 263 14.97 0.12 6.90
N LEU A 264 14.92 0.80 5.75
CA LEU A 264 16.05 1.45 5.11
C LEU A 264 16.20 2.92 5.53
N THR A 265 17.41 3.43 5.39
CA THR A 265 17.75 4.86 5.55
C THR A 265 18.56 5.33 4.36
N ASP A 266 18.84 6.63 4.27
CA ASP A 266 19.68 7.23 3.23
C ASP A 266 21.08 6.62 3.18
N GLU A 267 21.57 6.03 4.27
CA GLU A 267 22.87 5.31 4.31
C GLU A 267 22.91 4.12 3.35
N ALA A 268 21.76 3.57 2.93
CA ALA A 268 21.68 2.51 1.92
C ALA A 268 22.23 2.94 0.55
N LEU A 269 22.35 4.24 0.30
CA LEU A 269 22.86 4.81 -0.95
C LEU A 269 24.40 4.81 -1.03
N ILE A 270 25.12 4.48 0.04
CA ILE A 270 26.57 4.68 0.13
C ILE A 270 27.36 4.01 -0.99
N ASP A 271 26.88 2.90 -1.53
CA ASP A 271 27.50 2.17 -2.63
C ASP A 271 26.94 2.56 -4.01
N PHE A 272 26.19 3.65 -4.11
CA PHE A 272 25.54 4.11 -5.35
C PHE A 272 24.59 3.09 -5.99
N SER A 273 24.07 2.13 -5.26
CA SER A 273 23.12 1.18 -5.81
C SER A 273 21.80 1.85 -6.18
N SER A 274 21.48 1.82 -7.45
CA SER A 274 20.23 2.37 -8.00
C SER A 274 18.97 1.65 -7.49
N LEU A 275 19.12 0.45 -6.91
CA LEU A 275 18.01 -0.28 -6.27
C LEU A 275 17.42 0.48 -5.08
N TYR A 276 18.19 1.38 -4.47
CA TYR A 276 17.73 2.26 -3.38
C TYR A 276 17.30 3.65 -3.85
N HIS A 277 17.29 3.88 -5.17
CA HIS A 277 16.72 5.11 -5.73
C HIS A 277 15.20 5.04 -5.66
N VAL A 278 14.62 5.79 -4.73
CA VAL A 278 13.17 5.87 -4.50
C VAL A 278 12.72 7.32 -4.38
N GLN A 279 11.47 7.59 -4.69
CA GLN A 279 10.80 8.87 -4.44
C GLN A 279 9.43 8.60 -3.81
N PRO A 280 9.13 9.25 -2.68
CA PRO A 280 9.99 10.12 -1.87
C PRO A 280 11.28 9.42 -1.40
N PRO A 281 12.39 10.16 -1.15
CA PRO A 281 13.69 9.55 -0.87
C PRO A 281 13.73 8.85 0.50
N LEU A 282 14.64 7.88 0.64
CA LEU A 282 15.02 7.36 1.94
C LEU A 282 15.61 8.50 2.77
N ARG A 283 15.22 8.62 4.03
CA ARG A 283 15.65 9.68 4.94
C ARG A 283 16.56 9.16 6.05
N THR A 284 16.84 9.99 7.03
CA THR A 284 17.77 9.69 8.14
C THR A 284 17.24 8.58 9.05
N ARG A 285 18.11 8.06 9.91
CA ARG A 285 17.71 7.15 11.00
C ARG A 285 16.69 7.79 11.94
N ALA A 286 16.85 9.07 12.26
CA ALA A 286 15.89 9.76 13.11
C ALA A 286 14.50 9.84 12.46
N ASP A 287 14.44 10.05 11.16
CA ASP A 287 13.18 10.02 10.41
C ASP A 287 12.56 8.61 10.41
N ARG A 288 13.35 7.58 10.09
CA ARG A 288 12.89 6.19 10.16
C ARG A 288 12.33 5.85 11.54
N ASP A 289 13.03 6.22 12.59
CA ASP A 289 12.61 5.93 13.97
C ASP A 289 11.34 6.69 14.33
N GLY A 290 11.17 7.92 13.84
CA GLY A 290 9.94 8.69 13.95
C GLY A 290 8.76 8.03 13.22
N LEU A 291 8.98 7.50 12.01
CA LEU A 291 7.96 6.71 11.30
C LEU A 291 7.58 5.44 12.06
N ARG A 292 8.56 4.72 12.60
CA ARG A 292 8.37 3.52 13.41
C ARG A 292 7.49 3.80 14.64
N GLU A 293 7.76 4.88 15.36
CA GLU A 293 6.94 5.29 16.50
C GLU A 293 5.52 5.69 16.08
N ALA A 294 5.35 6.38 14.95
CA ALA A 294 4.06 6.75 14.44
C ALA A 294 3.21 5.54 14.01
N VAL A 295 3.83 4.51 13.44
CA VAL A 295 3.17 3.23 13.13
C VAL A 295 2.77 2.49 14.41
N LYS A 296 3.65 2.47 15.41
CA LYS A 296 3.40 1.84 16.71
C LYS A 296 2.24 2.50 17.45
N SER A 297 2.25 3.82 17.54
CA SER A 297 1.21 4.61 18.23
C SER A 297 -0.13 4.66 17.49
N GLY A 298 -0.15 4.36 16.18
CA GLY A 298 -1.35 4.41 15.35
C GLY A 298 -1.63 5.77 14.69
N VAL A 299 -0.78 6.76 14.85
CA VAL A 299 -0.82 8.01 14.07
C VAL A 299 -0.76 7.67 12.57
N VAL A 300 0.13 6.76 12.20
CA VAL A 300 0.15 6.11 10.88
C VAL A 300 -0.59 4.79 11.00
N SER A 301 -1.75 4.69 10.37
CA SER A 301 -2.65 3.54 10.48
C SER A 301 -2.42 2.47 9.43
N ALA A 302 -1.61 2.74 8.41
CA ALA A 302 -1.38 1.85 7.28
C ALA A 302 0.10 1.75 6.90
N ILE A 303 0.51 0.55 6.52
CA ILE A 303 1.78 0.27 5.87
C ILE A 303 1.47 -0.21 4.45
N SER A 304 2.09 0.40 3.46
CA SER A 304 1.95 0.01 2.05
C SER A 304 3.27 -0.55 1.49
N SER A 305 3.21 -1.36 0.44
CA SER A 305 4.41 -1.81 -0.25
C SER A 305 5.08 -0.66 -1.03
N HIS A 306 4.28 0.29 -1.49
CA HIS A 306 4.69 1.27 -2.48
C HIS A 306 5.38 0.59 -3.68
N HIS A 307 4.76 -0.48 -4.15
CA HIS A 307 5.28 -1.31 -5.22
C HIS A 307 5.36 -0.54 -6.54
N GLN A 308 6.58 -0.41 -7.06
CA GLN A 308 6.87 0.23 -8.34
C GLN A 308 7.81 -0.65 -9.15
N PRO A 309 7.26 -1.61 -9.91
CA PRO A 309 8.07 -2.53 -10.69
C PRO A 309 8.70 -1.83 -11.89
N HIS A 310 9.96 -2.14 -12.14
CA HIS A 310 10.73 -1.70 -13.30
C HIS A 310 11.48 -2.87 -13.92
N GLU A 311 11.64 -2.84 -15.22
CA GLU A 311 12.57 -3.69 -15.94
C GLU A 311 14.02 -3.35 -15.56
N ARG A 312 14.93 -4.29 -15.78
CA ARG A 312 16.34 -4.18 -15.40
C ARG A 312 17.02 -2.91 -15.96
N ASP A 313 16.74 -2.58 -17.23
CA ASP A 313 17.35 -1.43 -17.88
C ASP A 313 17.09 -0.10 -17.16
N ALA A 314 15.93 0.04 -16.51
CA ALA A 314 15.58 1.23 -15.75
C ALA A 314 16.53 1.52 -14.57
N LYS A 315 17.29 0.52 -14.12
CA LYS A 315 18.24 0.61 -13.01
C LYS A 315 19.71 0.53 -13.40
N LEU A 316 20.03 0.33 -14.68
CA LEU A 316 21.42 0.15 -15.15
C LEU A 316 22.15 1.43 -15.52
N ALA A 317 21.46 2.55 -15.62
CA ALA A 317 22.04 3.86 -15.91
C ALA A 317 22.82 4.43 -14.69
N PRO A 318 23.61 5.51 -14.85
CA PRO A 318 24.10 6.28 -13.72
C PRO A 318 22.94 6.72 -12.81
N PHE A 319 23.17 6.81 -11.49
CA PHE A 319 22.13 6.95 -10.48
C PHE A 319 21.05 7.98 -10.84
N GLY A 320 21.44 9.19 -11.26
CA GLY A 320 20.51 10.26 -11.62
C GLY A 320 19.67 10.02 -12.89
N ALA A 321 20.03 9.04 -13.70
CA ALA A 321 19.30 8.65 -14.90
C ALA A 321 18.47 7.38 -14.70
N THR A 322 18.48 6.78 -13.49
CA THR A 322 17.66 5.63 -13.17
C THR A 322 16.25 6.04 -12.79
N GLU A 323 15.29 5.16 -12.98
CA GLU A 323 13.92 5.39 -12.56
C GLU A 323 13.72 5.01 -11.07
N PRO A 324 13.11 5.87 -10.25
CA PRO A 324 12.89 5.58 -8.84
C PRO A 324 11.83 4.50 -8.63
N GLY A 325 12.00 3.67 -7.61
CA GLY A 325 11.02 2.68 -7.18
C GLY A 325 11.62 1.35 -6.77
N ILE A 326 10.86 0.61 -5.99
CA ILE A 326 11.17 -0.76 -5.52
C ILE A 326 10.01 -1.68 -5.88
N SER A 327 10.33 -2.86 -6.43
CA SER A 327 9.37 -3.96 -6.59
C SER A 327 9.32 -4.77 -5.30
N SER A 328 8.21 -4.74 -4.56
CA SER A 328 8.16 -5.25 -3.19
C SER A 328 6.82 -5.87 -2.75
N VAL A 329 5.76 -5.81 -3.56
CA VAL A 329 4.44 -6.29 -3.12
C VAL A 329 4.44 -7.78 -2.75
N GLU A 330 5.22 -8.58 -3.45
CA GLU A 330 5.36 -10.01 -3.22
C GLU A 330 6.00 -10.33 -1.86
N LEU A 331 6.76 -9.38 -1.32
CA LEU A 331 7.43 -9.50 -0.04
C LEU A 331 6.70 -8.77 1.10
N LEU A 332 5.48 -8.26 0.87
CA LEU A 332 4.83 -7.38 1.85
C LEU A 332 4.75 -8.03 3.23
N LEU A 333 4.21 -9.23 3.35
CA LEU A 333 4.09 -9.89 4.65
C LEU A 333 5.45 -10.34 5.22
N PRO A 334 6.28 -11.11 4.50
CA PRO A 334 7.55 -11.57 5.08
C PRO A 334 8.50 -10.40 5.42
N LEU A 335 8.54 -9.35 4.64
CA LEU A 335 9.35 -8.18 4.95
C LEU A 335 8.79 -7.40 6.16
N ALA A 336 7.46 -7.25 6.27
CA ALA A 336 6.82 -6.60 7.40
C ALA A 336 7.00 -7.39 8.72
N MET A 337 7.09 -8.70 8.65
CA MET A 337 7.35 -9.55 9.83
C MET A 337 8.69 -9.28 10.49
N THR A 338 9.65 -8.68 9.79
CA THR A 338 10.90 -8.21 10.42
C THR A 338 10.65 -7.18 11.51
N LEU A 339 9.58 -6.39 11.41
CA LEU A 339 9.19 -5.42 12.45
C LEU A 339 8.70 -6.10 13.73
N VAL A 340 8.17 -7.32 13.63
CA VAL A 340 7.81 -8.15 14.79
C VAL A 340 9.07 -8.79 15.39
N GLU A 341 9.97 -9.32 14.56
CA GLU A 341 11.24 -9.87 15.03
C GLU A 341 12.10 -8.82 15.75
N ASP A 342 12.14 -7.60 15.24
CA ASP A 342 12.81 -6.46 15.87
C ASP A 342 12.16 -6.01 17.19
N GLY A 343 10.99 -6.53 17.54
CA GLY A 343 10.23 -6.14 18.73
C GLY A 343 9.59 -4.76 18.64
N LEU A 344 9.48 -4.19 17.43
CA LEU A 344 8.81 -2.90 17.22
C LEU A 344 7.30 -3.01 17.39
N LEU A 345 6.70 -4.03 16.81
CA LEU A 345 5.25 -4.29 16.82
C LEU A 345 4.98 -5.71 17.30
N ASP A 346 3.86 -5.91 17.98
CA ASP A 346 3.28 -7.24 18.12
C ASP A 346 2.55 -7.66 16.84
N LEU A 347 2.31 -8.96 16.69
CA LEU A 347 1.70 -9.49 15.47
C LEU A 347 0.28 -8.94 15.22
N PRO A 348 -0.63 -8.83 16.19
CA PRO A 348 -1.94 -8.22 15.97
C PRO A 348 -1.86 -6.77 15.50
N THR A 349 -0.96 -5.98 16.05
CA THR A 349 -0.76 -4.58 15.62
C THR A 349 -0.21 -4.51 14.20
N LEU A 350 0.77 -5.34 13.84
CA LEU A 350 1.27 -5.41 12.46
C LEU A 350 0.13 -5.74 11.50
N LEU A 351 -0.66 -6.78 11.79
CA LEU A 351 -1.78 -7.18 10.96
C LEU A 351 -2.84 -6.07 10.84
N ALA A 352 -3.07 -5.30 11.91
CA ALA A 352 -3.95 -4.13 11.84
C ALA A 352 -3.44 -3.07 10.85
N ARG A 353 -2.13 -2.81 10.83
CA ARG A 353 -1.50 -1.84 9.89
C ARG A 353 -1.47 -2.34 8.45
N LEU A 354 -1.63 -3.64 8.23
CA LEU A 354 -1.64 -4.26 6.91
C LEU A 354 -3.05 -4.65 6.41
N SER A 355 -4.08 -4.54 7.23
CA SER A 355 -5.45 -4.95 6.85
C SER A 355 -6.51 -3.93 7.25
N ALA A 356 -6.93 -3.89 8.50
CA ALA A 356 -8.01 -3.00 8.96
C ALA A 356 -7.65 -1.51 8.78
N GLY A 357 -6.45 -1.10 9.16
CA GLY A 357 -6.01 0.30 9.05
C GLY A 357 -6.10 0.86 7.63
N PRO A 358 -5.45 0.24 6.63
CA PRO A 358 -5.57 0.69 5.24
C PRO A 358 -7.01 0.59 4.70
N ALA A 359 -7.77 -0.44 5.05
CA ALA A 359 -9.16 -0.56 4.62
C ALA A 359 -10.02 0.58 5.16
N GLU A 360 -9.88 0.95 6.43
CA GLU A 360 -10.60 2.07 7.04
C GLU A 360 -10.20 3.42 6.43
N ALA A 361 -8.91 3.60 6.16
CA ALA A 361 -8.39 4.86 5.60
C ALA A 361 -9.10 5.25 4.30
N LEU A 362 -9.39 4.28 3.43
CA LEU A 362 -10.07 4.51 2.15
C LEU A 362 -11.49 3.94 2.11
N ARG A 363 -12.05 3.53 3.26
CA ARG A 363 -13.40 2.95 3.37
C ARG A 363 -13.64 1.76 2.44
N LEU A 364 -12.64 0.88 2.32
CA LEU A 364 -12.73 -0.32 1.49
C LEU A 364 -13.51 -1.44 2.20
N PRO A 365 -14.27 -2.24 1.46
CA PRO A 365 -14.99 -3.40 2.00
C PRO A 365 -14.05 -4.60 2.21
N ALA A 366 -12.98 -4.42 2.99
CA ALA A 366 -11.88 -5.36 3.19
C ALA A 366 -11.33 -5.28 4.62
N GLY A 367 -10.29 -6.06 4.91
CA GLY A 367 -9.47 -5.93 6.12
C GLY A 367 -10.09 -6.49 7.41
N LYS A 368 -11.09 -7.36 7.33
CA LYS A 368 -11.74 -8.00 8.50
C LYS A 368 -12.23 -9.41 8.20
N LEU A 369 -12.29 -10.23 9.24
CA LEU A 369 -12.90 -11.56 9.21
C LEU A 369 -14.24 -11.51 9.97
N ALA A 370 -15.34 -11.44 9.23
CA ALA A 370 -16.67 -11.38 9.83
C ALA A 370 -17.60 -12.40 9.16
N VAL A 371 -18.43 -13.06 9.96
CA VAL A 371 -19.49 -13.94 9.43
C VAL A 371 -20.42 -13.11 8.53
N GLY A 372 -20.67 -13.60 7.33
CA GLY A 372 -21.40 -12.90 6.25
C GLY A 372 -20.53 -11.98 5.40
N GLY A 373 -19.29 -11.68 5.79
CA GLY A 373 -18.32 -10.92 5.02
C GLY A 373 -17.62 -11.73 3.94
N ALA A 374 -16.90 -11.05 3.05
CA ALA A 374 -16.09 -11.69 2.03
C ALA A 374 -15.01 -12.59 2.64
N ALA A 375 -14.78 -13.75 2.04
CA ALA A 375 -13.74 -14.67 2.47
C ALA A 375 -12.39 -14.31 1.86
N ASP A 376 -11.87 -13.14 2.23
CA ASP A 376 -10.54 -12.64 1.90
C ASP A 376 -9.60 -12.93 3.06
N ILE A 377 -8.75 -13.94 2.90
CA ILE A 377 -8.00 -14.53 4.00
C ILE A 377 -6.55 -14.75 3.56
N VAL A 378 -5.61 -14.41 4.43
CA VAL A 378 -4.22 -14.85 4.31
C VAL A 378 -3.91 -15.90 5.38
N LEU A 379 -3.29 -17.01 4.95
CA LEU A 379 -2.74 -18.04 5.82
C LEU A 379 -1.23 -18.04 5.69
N PHE A 380 -0.51 -17.90 6.77
CA PHE A 380 0.94 -17.89 6.75
C PHE A 380 1.56 -18.65 7.91
N ASP A 381 2.75 -19.17 7.68
CA ASP A 381 3.57 -19.81 8.70
C ASP A 381 4.50 -18.79 9.34
N PRO A 382 4.24 -18.38 10.60
CA PRO A 382 5.05 -17.36 11.26
C PRO A 382 6.42 -17.86 11.72
N LYS A 383 6.68 -19.18 11.68
CA LYS A 383 7.93 -19.80 12.12
C LYS A 383 8.85 -20.21 10.98
N ALA A 384 8.34 -20.27 9.77
CA ALA A 384 9.12 -20.56 8.58
C ALA A 384 9.92 -19.33 8.13
N SER A 385 10.85 -19.52 7.22
CA SER A 385 11.56 -18.45 6.53
C SER A 385 11.49 -18.66 5.03
N THR A 386 11.58 -17.57 4.28
CA THR A 386 11.67 -17.58 2.83
C THR A 386 12.89 -16.80 2.37
N VAL A 387 13.47 -17.18 1.24
CA VAL A 387 14.52 -16.39 0.60
C VAL A 387 13.89 -15.56 -0.53
N ALA A 388 13.99 -14.25 -0.42
CA ALA A 388 13.43 -13.36 -1.42
C ALA A 388 14.01 -13.64 -2.81
N GLY A 389 13.14 -13.86 -3.79
CA GLY A 389 13.52 -14.13 -5.16
C GLY A 389 13.60 -15.61 -5.56
N GLU A 390 13.44 -16.56 -4.65
CA GLU A 390 13.36 -17.99 -5.02
C GLU A 390 12.15 -18.29 -5.91
N THR A 391 11.02 -17.64 -5.63
CA THR A 391 9.81 -17.68 -6.45
C THR A 391 9.40 -16.24 -6.71
N TRP A 392 9.73 -15.69 -7.88
CA TRP A 392 9.46 -14.30 -8.18
C TRP A 392 8.41 -14.19 -9.29
N LEU A 393 7.28 -13.57 -9.00
CA LEU A 393 6.12 -13.51 -9.88
C LEU A 393 5.91 -12.12 -10.51
N SER A 394 6.37 -11.05 -9.83
CA SER A 394 6.35 -9.71 -10.40
C SER A 394 7.23 -9.62 -11.65
N LYS A 395 6.85 -8.80 -12.61
CA LYS A 395 7.74 -8.44 -13.73
C LYS A 395 8.86 -7.48 -13.31
N GLY A 396 8.77 -6.89 -12.12
CA GLY A 396 9.81 -5.98 -11.62
C GLY A 396 11.10 -6.72 -11.26
N GLU A 397 12.23 -6.18 -11.74
CA GLU A 397 13.58 -6.70 -11.48
C GLU A 397 14.37 -5.76 -10.53
N ASN A 398 13.69 -4.87 -9.85
CA ASN A 398 14.25 -3.77 -9.05
C ASN A 398 13.98 -3.93 -7.54
N CYS A 399 14.22 -5.11 -6.99
CA CYS A 399 14.07 -5.36 -5.56
C CYS A 399 15.43 -5.48 -4.86
N PRO A 400 15.74 -4.59 -3.89
CA PRO A 400 17.01 -4.64 -3.17
C PRO A 400 17.10 -5.79 -2.15
N PHE A 401 15.98 -6.45 -1.85
CA PHE A 401 15.92 -7.52 -0.85
C PHE A 401 16.14 -8.92 -1.43
N ILE A 402 16.33 -9.06 -2.73
CA ILE A 402 16.60 -10.35 -3.38
C ILE A 402 17.80 -11.06 -2.71
N GLY A 403 17.62 -12.33 -2.39
CA GLY A 403 18.62 -13.14 -1.70
C GLY A 403 18.60 -13.03 -0.16
N HIS A 404 17.82 -12.10 0.40
CA HIS A 404 17.68 -12.01 1.85
C HIS A 404 16.75 -13.11 2.39
N SER A 405 17.13 -13.71 3.51
CA SER A 405 16.23 -14.56 4.29
C SER A 405 15.26 -13.68 5.07
N LEU A 406 13.97 -13.90 4.88
CA LEU A 406 12.91 -13.16 5.52
C LEU A 406 12.06 -14.08 6.40
N PRO A 407 11.55 -13.61 7.55
CA PRO A 407 10.68 -14.39 8.40
C PRO A 407 9.32 -14.61 7.75
N SER A 408 8.69 -15.73 8.06
CA SER A 408 7.39 -16.19 7.61
C SER A 408 7.30 -16.59 6.13
N VAL A 409 6.29 -17.41 5.86
CA VAL A 409 5.93 -17.86 4.50
C VAL A 409 4.43 -17.76 4.35
N VAL A 410 3.96 -17.04 3.33
CA VAL A 410 2.55 -17.07 2.92
C VAL A 410 2.26 -18.43 2.32
N ARG A 411 1.37 -19.21 2.95
CA ARG A 411 0.95 -20.53 2.49
C ARG A 411 -0.24 -20.47 1.56
N TYR A 412 -1.23 -19.66 1.91
CA TYR A 412 -2.43 -19.50 1.08
C TYR A 412 -2.89 -18.04 1.13
N THR A 413 -3.37 -17.58 0.01
CA THR A 413 -4.14 -16.33 -0.10
C THR A 413 -5.47 -16.66 -0.75
N LEU A 414 -6.57 -16.38 -0.05
CA LEU A 414 -7.92 -16.60 -0.55
C LEU A 414 -8.57 -15.26 -0.85
N VAL A 415 -9.15 -15.15 -2.03
CA VAL A 415 -9.94 -14.00 -2.48
C VAL A 415 -11.34 -14.47 -2.82
N ASP A 416 -12.34 -13.93 -2.14
CA ASP A 416 -13.72 -14.39 -2.25
C ASP A 416 -13.83 -15.93 -2.07
N GLY A 417 -13.06 -16.48 -1.13
CA GLY A 417 -13.05 -17.90 -0.81
C GLY A 417 -12.39 -18.81 -1.85
N ARG A 418 -11.78 -18.25 -2.88
CA ARG A 418 -11.00 -19.01 -3.88
C ARG A 418 -9.52 -18.89 -3.55
N ILE A 419 -8.79 -19.97 -3.65
CA ILE A 419 -7.32 -19.95 -3.49
C ILE A 419 -6.74 -19.21 -4.69
N SER A 420 -6.19 -18.02 -4.43
CA SER A 420 -5.49 -17.17 -5.39
C SER A 420 -3.99 -17.43 -5.40
N HIS A 421 -3.42 -17.84 -4.24
CA HIS A 421 -2.02 -18.26 -4.11
C HIS A 421 -1.93 -19.43 -3.14
N GLN A 422 -1.02 -20.36 -3.46
CA GLN A 422 -0.64 -21.49 -2.63
C GLN A 422 0.87 -21.75 -2.81
N ALA A 423 1.62 -21.82 -1.68
CA ALA A 423 3.05 -22.14 -1.64
C ALA A 423 3.31 -23.54 -1.11
#